data_42d85b2f8a3cb21dd286ee955fc4a6be
#
_entry.id   42d85b2f8a3cb21dd286ee955fc4a6be
#
_cell.length_a   1.000
_cell.length_b   1.000
_cell.length_c   1.000
_cell.angle_alpha   90.00
_cell.angle_beta   90.00
_cell.angle_gamma   90.00
#
_symmetry.space_group_name_H-M   'P 1'
#
loop_
_entity.id
_entity.type
_entity.pdbx_description
1 polymer ?
#
loop_
_entity_poly.entity_id
_entity_poly.type
_entity_poly.pdbx_seq_one_letter_code
_entity_poly.pdbx_strand_id
1 'polypeptide(L)'
;MSILEIKGLSHRYDERDLFVNSDLTVNNGEHIGVVGLNGAGKSTFINILAGKLLQDEGEVKRLPGLRIGYLDQHATLPKDETVMAYLRDAFSYLDELNLKLEEIYNKMGEADGDELDRLIEKSAKMQQRLDDSGYYDLDSQIKKVANGLGVNKFGYDAIIGTLSGGERAKLMLSKLLLEEHDLTLLDEPTNFLDIEHVEWLVKYLTSYKKTFLVISHDVAFLNRVATTIVSIENGQIRKFSGNYDKYLEQREMLNKQYEAAYDRQQAEIKKMQDYIAKNGARASTAGMANSRKKMLDRIEVMAKPTVERDCSFSFPYLELNTKDMLVVKNLKVG
;
A
#
# COMPACT_ATOMS: atom_id res chain seq x y z
N MET A 1 7.71 12.59 12.19
CA MET A 1 9.08 12.19 11.79
C MET A 1 8.95 11.29 10.57
N SER A 2 9.71 11.57 9.51
CA SER A 2 9.72 10.75 8.28
C SER A 2 10.41 9.41 8.56
N ILE A 3 9.80 8.30 8.14
CA ILE A 3 10.37 6.95 8.22
C ILE A 3 10.86 6.44 6.86
N LEU A 4 10.30 7.00 5.77
CA LEU A 4 10.68 6.68 4.40
C LEU A 4 10.53 7.94 3.53
N GLU A 5 11.51 8.19 2.68
CA GLU A 5 11.56 9.34 1.78
C GLU A 5 11.97 8.87 0.38
N ILE A 6 11.17 9.24 -0.60
CA ILE A 6 11.39 8.96 -2.01
C ILE A 6 11.66 10.27 -2.72
N LYS A 7 12.72 10.32 -3.53
CA LYS A 7 13.09 11.49 -4.34
C LYS A 7 13.37 11.08 -5.77
N GLY A 8 12.69 11.71 -6.71
CA GLY A 8 12.90 11.55 -8.14
C GLY A 8 12.65 10.14 -8.65
N LEU A 9 11.72 9.37 -8.02
CA LEU A 9 11.45 8.00 -8.40
C LEU A 9 11.00 7.91 -9.84
N SER A 10 11.76 7.16 -10.66
CA SER A 10 11.36 6.73 -11.99
C SER A 10 11.51 5.21 -12.08
N HIS A 11 10.54 4.57 -12.69
CA HIS A 11 10.58 3.14 -12.97
C HIS A 11 9.75 2.79 -14.20
N ARG A 12 10.33 1.95 -15.05
CA ARG A 12 9.73 1.48 -16.30
C ARG A 12 9.50 -0.03 -16.21
N TYR A 13 8.37 -0.45 -16.73
CA TYR A 13 8.09 -1.88 -16.94
C TYR A 13 7.92 -2.13 -18.43
N ASP A 14 8.84 -2.90 -19.01
CA ASP A 14 9.03 -3.03 -20.46
C ASP A 14 9.21 -1.64 -21.12
N GLU A 15 8.31 -1.26 -22.03
CA GLU A 15 8.33 0.03 -22.74
C GLU A 15 7.46 1.10 -22.06
N ARG A 16 6.79 0.79 -20.93
CA ARG A 16 5.85 1.69 -20.27
C ARG A 16 6.45 2.31 -19.02
N ASP A 17 6.47 3.63 -18.96
CA ASP A 17 6.82 4.38 -17.76
C ASP A 17 5.69 4.21 -16.72
N LEU A 18 6.02 3.62 -15.56
CA LEU A 18 5.11 3.47 -14.44
C LEU A 18 5.20 4.67 -13.49
N PHE A 19 6.41 5.17 -13.27
CA PHE A 19 6.69 6.34 -12.45
C PHE A 19 7.70 7.23 -13.17
N VAL A 20 7.51 8.55 -13.08
CA VAL A 20 8.38 9.55 -13.68
C VAL A 20 8.66 10.64 -12.67
N ASN A 21 9.91 10.73 -12.22
CA ASN A 21 10.41 11.79 -11.34
C ASN A 21 9.45 12.15 -10.19
N SER A 22 9.01 11.12 -9.43
CA SER A 22 8.00 11.26 -8.38
C SER A 22 8.63 11.30 -7.00
N ASP A 23 8.10 12.17 -6.14
CA ASP A 23 8.52 12.33 -4.74
C ASP A 23 7.42 11.88 -3.79
N LEU A 24 7.80 11.24 -2.68
CA LEU A 24 6.88 10.88 -1.61
C LEU A 24 7.60 10.84 -0.27
N THR A 25 6.93 11.32 0.78
CA THR A 25 7.38 11.18 2.16
C THR A 25 6.34 10.43 2.97
N VAL A 26 6.77 9.37 3.67
CA VAL A 26 5.95 8.59 4.60
C VAL A 26 6.39 8.90 6.01
N ASN A 27 5.45 9.34 6.86
CA ASN A 27 5.71 9.65 8.25
C ASN A 27 5.27 8.52 9.19
N ASN A 28 5.87 8.50 10.38
CA ASN A 28 5.48 7.55 11.41
C ASN A 28 4.02 7.72 11.82
N GLY A 29 3.28 6.63 11.94
CA GLY A 29 1.86 6.60 12.32
C GLY A 29 0.90 7.01 11.20
N GLU A 30 1.36 7.18 9.96
CA GLU A 30 0.45 7.44 8.83
C GLU A 30 -0.25 6.15 8.36
N HIS A 31 -1.54 6.24 8.13
CA HIS A 31 -2.36 5.19 7.55
C HIS A 31 -2.66 5.56 6.09
N ILE A 32 -1.97 4.91 5.17
CA ILE A 32 -1.95 5.31 3.75
C ILE A 32 -2.73 4.31 2.91
N GLY A 33 -3.76 4.80 2.20
CA GLY A 33 -4.41 4.07 1.11
C GLY A 33 -3.75 4.39 -0.23
N VAL A 34 -3.37 3.37 -1.00
CA VAL A 34 -2.81 3.55 -2.35
C VAL A 34 -3.88 3.24 -3.39
N VAL A 35 -4.13 4.21 -4.24
CA VAL A 35 -5.16 4.14 -5.28
C VAL A 35 -4.58 4.42 -6.67
N GLY A 36 -5.26 3.92 -7.69
CA GLY A 36 -4.86 4.10 -9.09
C GLY A 36 -5.51 3.03 -9.97
N LEU A 37 -5.50 3.25 -11.27
CA LEU A 37 -6.06 2.30 -12.24
C LEU A 37 -5.32 0.95 -12.20
N ASN A 38 -5.97 -0.10 -12.71
CA ASN A 38 -5.31 -1.39 -12.89
C ASN A 38 -4.12 -1.23 -13.86
N GLY A 39 -2.98 -1.79 -13.50
CA GLY A 39 -1.73 -1.61 -14.25
C GLY A 39 -1.05 -0.25 -14.06
N ALA A 40 -1.47 0.61 -13.13
CA ALA A 40 -0.80 1.87 -12.82
C ALA A 40 0.53 1.68 -12.06
N GLY A 41 0.87 0.44 -11.66
CA GLY A 41 2.10 0.14 -10.94
C GLY A 41 1.97 0.10 -9.42
N LYS A 42 0.74 -0.05 -8.85
CA LYS A 42 0.53 -0.08 -7.38
C LYS A 42 1.36 -1.15 -6.69
N SER A 43 1.29 -2.41 -7.16
CA SER A 43 2.09 -3.52 -6.59
C SER A 43 3.58 -3.35 -6.85
N THR A 44 3.97 -2.79 -8.01
CA THR A 44 5.38 -2.44 -8.31
C THR A 44 5.89 -1.40 -7.30
N PHE A 45 5.09 -0.40 -7.00
CA PHE A 45 5.41 0.62 -6.00
C PHE A 45 5.63 0.00 -4.61
N ILE A 46 4.71 -0.86 -4.15
CA ILE A 46 4.89 -1.60 -2.88
C ILE A 46 6.18 -2.44 -2.89
N ASN A 47 6.48 -3.14 -3.98
CA ASN A 47 7.69 -3.94 -4.09
C ASN A 47 8.97 -3.08 -4.02
N ILE A 48 8.96 -1.88 -4.57
CA ILE A 48 10.06 -0.91 -4.42
C ILE A 48 10.19 -0.46 -2.96
N LEU A 49 9.08 -0.15 -2.28
CA LEU A 49 9.08 0.23 -0.86
C LEU A 49 9.58 -0.91 0.02
N ALA A 50 9.19 -2.15 -0.27
CA ALA A 50 9.64 -3.36 0.43
C ALA A 50 11.13 -3.67 0.18
N GLY A 51 11.74 -3.07 -0.84
CA GLY A 51 13.12 -3.37 -1.25
C GLY A 51 13.27 -4.66 -2.05
N LYS A 52 12.15 -5.22 -2.55
CA LYS A 52 12.14 -6.42 -3.41
C LYS A 52 12.44 -6.08 -4.87
N LEU A 53 12.19 -4.85 -5.26
CA LEU A 53 12.46 -4.32 -6.59
C LEU A 53 13.27 -3.04 -6.47
N LEU A 54 14.27 -2.88 -7.32
CA LEU A 54 15.03 -1.65 -7.43
C LEU A 54 14.34 -0.71 -8.42
N GLN A 55 14.36 0.58 -8.13
CA GLN A 55 13.93 1.61 -9.05
C GLN A 55 15.00 1.84 -10.14
N ASP A 56 14.61 2.37 -11.29
CA ASP A 56 15.55 2.68 -12.38
C ASP A 56 16.29 3.99 -12.10
N GLU A 57 15.57 5.02 -11.58
CA GLU A 57 16.17 6.30 -11.19
C GLU A 57 15.56 6.79 -9.86
N GLY A 58 16.26 7.74 -9.25
CA GLY A 58 15.87 8.33 -7.98
C GLY A 58 16.40 7.58 -6.77
N GLU A 59 15.97 7.99 -5.60
CA GLU A 59 16.45 7.47 -4.33
C GLU A 59 15.31 7.14 -3.38
N VAL A 60 15.39 5.98 -2.71
CA VAL A 60 14.49 5.56 -1.63
C VAL A 60 15.28 5.49 -0.33
N LYS A 61 15.14 6.52 0.50
CA LYS A 61 15.77 6.60 1.83
C LYS A 61 14.84 5.97 2.88
N ARG A 62 15.37 5.02 3.63
CA ARG A 62 14.70 4.38 4.77
C ARG A 62 15.39 4.78 6.05
N LEU A 63 14.62 4.97 7.13
CA LEU A 63 15.20 5.19 8.45
C LEU A 63 16.09 3.99 8.81
N PRO A 64 17.32 4.21 9.31
CA PRO A 64 18.17 3.10 9.75
C PRO A 64 17.46 2.20 10.77
N GLY A 65 17.45 0.88 10.51
CA GLY A 65 16.77 -0.10 11.36
C GLY A 65 15.26 -0.19 11.16
N LEU A 66 14.68 0.47 10.14
CA LEU A 66 13.25 0.38 9.82
C LEU A 66 12.86 -1.07 9.49
N ARG A 67 11.95 -1.63 10.27
CA ARG A 67 11.38 -2.97 10.04
C ARG A 67 10.16 -2.83 9.14
N ILE A 68 10.25 -3.43 7.95
CA ILE A 68 9.17 -3.41 6.95
C ILE A 68 8.57 -4.80 6.84
N GLY A 69 7.26 -4.91 7.12
CA GLY A 69 6.46 -6.10 6.85
C GLY A 69 5.76 -5.98 5.51
N TYR A 70 5.75 -7.05 4.72
CA TYR A 70 5.07 -7.09 3.44
C TYR A 70 4.31 -8.39 3.26
N LEU A 71 3.01 -8.27 2.96
CA LEU A 71 2.17 -9.41 2.63
C LEU A 71 2.48 -9.88 1.21
N ASP A 72 3.35 -10.87 1.10
CA ASP A 72 3.68 -11.49 -0.18
C ASP A 72 2.72 -12.64 -0.49
N GLN A 73 1.80 -12.41 -1.41
CA GLN A 73 0.84 -13.43 -1.83
C GLN A 73 1.48 -14.66 -2.50
N HIS A 74 2.72 -14.55 -2.96
CA HIS A 74 3.49 -15.62 -3.61
C HIS A 74 4.53 -16.26 -2.67
N ALA A 75 4.57 -15.86 -1.40
CA ALA A 75 5.51 -16.44 -0.45
C ALA A 75 5.28 -17.95 -0.28
N THR A 76 6.37 -18.68 -0.27
CA THR A 76 6.33 -20.12 -0.03
C THR A 76 6.24 -20.36 1.48
N LEU A 77 5.14 -20.95 1.93
CA LEU A 77 4.96 -21.33 3.33
C LEU A 77 5.61 -22.68 3.61
N PRO A 78 6.10 -22.90 4.84
CA PRO A 78 6.57 -24.21 5.30
C PRO A 78 5.41 -25.21 5.28
N LYS A 79 5.60 -26.36 4.59
CA LYS A 79 4.48 -27.30 4.36
C LYS A 79 4.23 -28.23 5.53
N ASP A 80 5.25 -28.50 6.34
CA ASP A 80 5.23 -29.52 7.38
C ASP A 80 4.97 -28.95 8.78
N GLU A 81 4.82 -27.62 8.89
CA GLU A 81 4.54 -26.94 10.15
C GLU A 81 3.04 -26.86 10.44
N THR A 82 2.71 -26.74 11.74
CA THR A 82 1.36 -26.44 12.18
C THR A 82 1.07 -24.95 12.09
N VAL A 83 -0.20 -24.60 11.96
CA VAL A 83 -0.69 -23.21 11.98
C VAL A 83 -0.21 -22.47 13.23
N MET A 84 -0.29 -23.09 14.41
CA MET A 84 0.14 -22.47 15.67
C MET A 84 1.64 -22.22 15.68
N ALA A 85 2.46 -23.19 15.26
CA ALA A 85 3.92 -23.02 15.22
C ALA A 85 4.34 -21.85 14.30
N TYR A 86 3.72 -21.77 13.13
CA TYR A 86 3.97 -20.68 12.18
C TYR A 86 3.58 -19.30 12.70
N LEU A 87 2.44 -19.21 13.42
CA LEU A 87 2.03 -17.93 14.03
C LEU A 87 2.91 -17.54 15.22
N ARG A 88 3.35 -18.54 16.01
CA ARG A 88 4.24 -18.31 17.15
C ARG A 88 5.62 -17.82 16.72
N ASP A 89 6.09 -18.22 15.54
CA ASP A 89 7.36 -17.77 14.97
C ASP A 89 7.43 -16.24 14.79
N ALA A 90 6.29 -15.55 14.70
CA ALA A 90 6.24 -14.08 14.74
C ALA A 90 6.89 -13.47 15.99
N PHE A 91 7.02 -14.25 17.05
CA PHE A 91 7.57 -13.87 18.35
C PHE A 91 8.90 -14.56 18.68
N SER A 92 9.54 -15.20 17.70
CA SER A 92 10.79 -15.95 17.89
C SER A 92 11.89 -15.11 18.56
N TYR A 93 11.93 -13.79 18.28
CA TYR A 93 12.86 -12.87 18.93
C TYR A 93 12.63 -12.74 20.46
N LEU A 94 11.43 -12.98 20.97
CA LEU A 94 11.13 -13.02 22.40
C LEU A 94 11.57 -14.34 23.02
N ASP A 95 11.43 -15.45 22.31
CA ASP A 95 11.95 -16.76 22.75
C ASP A 95 13.48 -16.70 22.87
N GLU A 96 14.17 -16.07 21.90
CA GLU A 96 15.63 -15.84 22.00
C GLU A 96 15.99 -14.91 23.16
N LEU A 97 15.18 -13.88 23.42
CA LEU A 97 15.40 -12.99 24.56
C LEU A 97 15.25 -13.73 25.88
N ASN A 98 14.23 -14.60 26.00
CA ASN A 98 14.02 -15.43 27.19
C ASN A 98 15.18 -16.41 27.42
N LEU A 99 15.66 -17.07 26.37
CA LEU A 99 16.83 -17.95 26.47
C LEU A 99 18.07 -17.20 26.98
N LYS A 100 18.32 -16.00 26.46
CA LYS A 100 19.42 -15.13 26.93
C LYS A 100 19.24 -14.70 28.38
N LEU A 101 18.01 -14.50 28.82
CA LEU A 101 17.69 -14.16 30.21
C LEU A 101 17.98 -15.37 31.14
N GLU A 102 17.62 -16.57 30.76
CA GLU A 102 17.94 -17.81 31.48
C GLU A 102 19.45 -18.04 31.60
N GLU A 103 20.22 -17.78 30.52
CA GLU A 103 21.69 -17.83 30.56
C GLU A 103 22.28 -16.82 31.57
N ILE A 104 21.70 -15.62 31.65
CA ILE A 104 22.13 -14.60 32.62
C ILE A 104 21.82 -15.08 34.04
N TYR A 105 20.65 -15.64 34.33
CA TYR A 105 20.33 -16.17 35.65
C TYR A 105 21.28 -17.30 36.05
N ASN A 106 21.66 -18.17 35.13
CA ASN A 106 22.66 -19.21 35.40
C ASN A 106 24.01 -18.62 35.76
N LYS A 107 24.47 -17.58 35.04
CA LYS A 107 25.73 -16.88 35.32
C LYS A 107 25.72 -16.10 36.65
N MET A 108 24.59 -15.58 37.07
CA MET A 108 24.44 -14.89 38.36
C MET A 108 24.70 -15.82 39.55
N GLY A 109 24.49 -17.13 39.41
CA GLY A 109 24.80 -18.12 40.45
C GLY A 109 26.31 -18.30 40.72
N GLU A 110 27.16 -17.87 39.80
CA GLU A 110 28.63 -18.01 39.88
C GLU A 110 29.37 -16.65 39.98
N ALA A 111 28.63 -15.53 39.82
CA ALA A 111 29.22 -14.19 39.79
C ALA A 111 29.18 -13.51 41.16
N ASP A 112 30.19 -12.67 41.44
CA ASP A 112 30.30 -11.87 42.65
C ASP A 112 30.59 -10.39 42.35
N GLY A 113 30.29 -9.51 43.32
CA GLY A 113 30.63 -8.08 43.28
C GLY A 113 30.07 -7.31 42.09
N ASP A 114 30.89 -6.50 41.45
CA ASP A 114 30.51 -5.62 40.33
C ASP A 114 29.96 -6.38 39.12
N GLU A 115 30.35 -7.63 38.92
CA GLU A 115 29.85 -8.48 37.84
C GLU A 115 28.41 -8.93 38.11
N LEU A 116 28.10 -9.32 39.32
CA LEU A 116 26.76 -9.68 39.76
C LEU A 116 25.81 -8.49 39.60
N ASP A 117 26.22 -7.28 40.00
CA ASP A 117 25.41 -6.07 39.87
C ASP A 117 25.04 -5.76 38.40
N ARG A 118 26.02 -5.91 37.47
CA ARG A 118 25.81 -5.75 36.04
C ARG A 118 24.83 -6.79 35.46
N LEU A 119 24.94 -8.03 35.91
CA LEU A 119 24.04 -9.12 35.48
C LEU A 119 22.60 -8.88 35.99
N ILE A 120 22.46 -8.41 37.24
CA ILE A 120 21.15 -8.03 37.81
C ILE A 120 20.51 -6.91 37.00
N GLU A 121 21.24 -5.84 36.71
CA GLU A 121 20.70 -4.72 35.91
C GLU A 121 20.28 -5.18 34.50
N LYS A 122 21.11 -6.03 33.87
CA LYS A 122 20.84 -6.57 32.54
C LYS A 122 19.64 -7.50 32.53
N SER A 123 19.51 -8.40 33.50
CA SER A 123 18.38 -9.31 33.63
C SER A 123 17.07 -8.55 33.86
N ALA A 124 17.07 -7.53 34.72
CA ALA A 124 15.92 -6.70 35.00
C ALA A 124 15.40 -5.98 33.72
N LYS A 125 16.31 -5.42 32.90
CA LYS A 125 15.94 -4.80 31.61
C LYS A 125 15.34 -5.81 30.62
N MET A 126 15.90 -7.01 30.56
CA MET A 126 15.40 -8.07 29.67
C MET A 126 14.04 -8.60 30.14
N GLN A 127 13.88 -8.82 31.46
CA GLN A 127 12.63 -9.23 32.06
C GLN A 127 11.52 -8.19 31.79
N GLN A 128 11.79 -6.93 32.06
CA GLN A 128 10.85 -5.85 31.77
C GLN A 128 10.42 -5.84 30.30
N ARG A 129 11.34 -6.08 29.37
CA ARG A 129 11.02 -6.14 27.94
C ARG A 129 10.13 -7.34 27.58
N LEU A 130 10.31 -8.48 28.21
CA LEU A 130 9.42 -9.64 28.06
C LEU A 130 8.03 -9.35 28.63
N ASP A 131 7.95 -8.74 29.80
CA ASP A 131 6.70 -8.34 30.45
C ASP A 131 5.93 -7.33 29.59
N ASP A 132 6.59 -6.26 29.13
CA ASP A 132 6.02 -5.20 28.30
C ASP A 132 5.50 -5.73 26.95
N SER A 133 6.13 -6.77 26.40
CA SER A 133 5.70 -7.44 25.17
C SER A 133 4.58 -8.46 25.35
N GLY A 134 4.19 -8.76 26.59
CA GLY A 134 3.18 -9.77 26.91
C GLY A 134 3.61 -11.21 26.57
N TYR A 135 4.90 -11.51 26.71
CA TYR A 135 5.50 -12.81 26.37
C TYR A 135 4.76 -13.99 26.99
N TYR A 136 4.27 -13.86 28.22
CA TYR A 136 3.57 -14.92 28.94
C TYR A 136 2.11 -15.12 28.49
N ASP A 137 1.58 -14.24 27.62
CA ASP A 137 0.22 -14.33 27.10
C ASP A 137 0.18 -14.37 25.54
N LEU A 138 1.29 -14.80 24.92
CA LEU A 138 1.41 -14.85 23.46
C LEU A 138 0.33 -15.69 22.79
N ASP A 139 -0.02 -16.83 23.37
CA ASP A 139 -1.05 -17.72 22.81
C ASP A 139 -2.42 -17.03 22.76
N SER A 140 -2.74 -16.17 23.73
CA SER A 140 -3.96 -15.37 23.73
C SER A 140 -3.93 -14.28 22.65
N GLN A 141 -2.79 -13.60 22.49
CA GLN A 141 -2.58 -12.60 21.45
C GLN A 141 -2.69 -13.23 20.05
N ILE A 142 -2.03 -14.37 19.83
CA ILE A 142 -2.11 -15.16 18.58
C ILE A 142 -3.56 -15.53 18.29
N LYS A 143 -4.26 -16.13 19.26
CA LYS A 143 -5.67 -16.53 19.09
C LYS A 143 -6.59 -15.36 18.81
N LYS A 144 -6.35 -14.18 19.40
CA LYS A 144 -7.15 -12.97 19.15
C LYS A 144 -7.05 -12.54 17.68
N VAL A 145 -5.86 -12.48 17.10
CA VAL A 145 -5.66 -12.08 15.70
C VAL A 145 -6.15 -13.20 14.76
N ALA A 146 -5.78 -14.44 15.04
CA ALA A 146 -6.16 -15.60 14.26
C ALA A 146 -7.69 -15.81 14.19
N ASN A 147 -8.40 -15.65 15.32
CA ASN A 147 -9.86 -15.71 15.36
C ASN A 147 -10.49 -14.56 14.56
N GLY A 148 -9.93 -13.37 14.69
CA GLY A 148 -10.40 -12.19 13.96
C GLY A 148 -10.34 -12.35 12.44
N LEU A 149 -9.37 -13.10 11.94
CA LEU A 149 -9.20 -13.37 10.50
C LEU A 149 -9.76 -14.77 10.08
N GLY A 150 -10.39 -15.50 11.00
CA GLY A 150 -11.02 -16.78 10.72
C GLY A 150 -10.07 -17.97 10.59
N VAL A 151 -8.84 -17.83 11.08
CA VAL A 151 -7.83 -18.91 11.08
C VAL A 151 -8.25 -20.08 11.98
N ASN A 152 -9.00 -19.81 13.05
CA ASN A 152 -9.55 -20.85 13.94
C ASN A 152 -10.47 -21.85 13.24
N LYS A 153 -11.06 -21.48 12.08
CA LYS A 153 -12.00 -22.36 11.34
C LYS A 153 -11.32 -23.60 10.76
N PHE A 154 -10.03 -23.53 10.44
CA PHE A 154 -9.27 -24.68 9.93
C PHE A 154 -8.34 -25.32 10.97
N GLY A 155 -8.34 -24.80 12.20
CA GLY A 155 -7.66 -25.40 13.37
C GLY A 155 -6.21 -24.99 13.51
N TYR A 156 -5.76 -24.87 14.76
CA TYR A 156 -4.38 -24.44 15.08
C TYR A 156 -3.36 -25.58 14.89
N ASP A 157 -3.80 -26.83 14.97
CA ASP A 157 -2.96 -28.03 14.76
C ASP A 157 -2.93 -28.47 13.28
N ALA A 158 -3.67 -27.80 12.40
CA ALA A 158 -3.68 -28.11 10.99
C ALA A 158 -2.29 -27.88 10.37
N ILE A 159 -1.90 -28.80 9.48
CA ILE A 159 -0.63 -28.71 8.74
C ILE A 159 -0.79 -27.72 7.57
N ILE A 160 0.10 -26.76 7.46
CA ILE A 160 0.03 -25.66 6.47
C ILE A 160 -0.04 -26.19 5.03
N GLY A 161 0.63 -27.32 4.76
CA GLY A 161 0.60 -27.97 3.45
C GLY A 161 -0.80 -28.39 2.98
N THR A 162 -1.73 -28.62 3.89
CA THR A 162 -3.12 -29.04 3.60
C THR A 162 -4.08 -27.88 3.36
N LEU A 163 -3.66 -26.65 3.68
CA LEU A 163 -4.51 -25.46 3.58
C LEU A 163 -4.74 -25.05 2.11
N SER A 164 -5.95 -24.56 1.84
CA SER A 164 -6.30 -23.90 0.58
C SER A 164 -5.53 -22.58 0.39
N GLY A 165 -5.53 -22.03 -0.83
CA GLY A 165 -4.88 -20.75 -1.10
C GLY A 165 -5.43 -19.58 -0.26
N GLY A 166 -6.76 -19.52 -0.07
CA GLY A 166 -7.39 -18.51 0.76
C GLY A 166 -7.05 -18.63 2.24
N GLU A 167 -6.99 -19.87 2.77
CA GLU A 167 -6.57 -20.12 4.17
C GLU A 167 -5.10 -19.74 4.39
N ARG A 168 -4.22 -20.03 3.44
CA ARG A 168 -2.82 -19.61 3.49
C ARG A 168 -2.70 -18.07 3.50
N ALA A 169 -3.49 -17.38 2.68
CA ALA A 169 -3.50 -15.93 2.66
C ALA A 169 -3.94 -15.34 4.02
N LYS A 170 -5.00 -15.90 4.64
CA LYS A 170 -5.44 -15.52 5.99
C LYS A 170 -4.36 -15.77 7.04
N LEU A 171 -3.68 -16.91 6.94
CA LEU A 171 -2.59 -17.28 7.85
C LEU A 171 -1.39 -16.31 7.73
N MET A 172 -0.99 -15.97 6.50
CA MET A 172 0.10 -15.03 6.23
C MET A 172 -0.24 -13.63 6.74
N LEU A 173 -1.46 -13.17 6.49
CA LEU A 173 -1.93 -11.88 7.01
C LEU A 173 -1.92 -11.88 8.54
N SER A 174 -2.35 -12.99 9.17
CA SER A 174 -2.34 -13.10 10.64
C SER A 174 -0.93 -12.98 11.20
N LYS A 175 0.06 -13.67 10.62
CA LYS A 175 1.45 -13.58 11.05
C LYS A 175 1.99 -12.16 10.87
N LEU A 176 1.76 -11.55 9.70
CA LEU A 176 2.19 -10.18 9.43
C LEU A 176 1.64 -9.16 10.45
N LEU A 177 0.38 -9.33 10.88
CA LEU A 177 -0.22 -8.45 11.89
C LEU A 177 0.25 -8.73 13.31
N LEU A 178 0.76 -9.93 13.59
CA LEU A 178 1.37 -10.31 14.87
C LEU A 178 2.81 -9.80 14.99
N GLU A 179 3.53 -9.73 13.87
CA GLU A 179 4.88 -9.20 13.83
C GLU A 179 4.89 -7.69 14.07
N GLU A 180 5.85 -7.21 14.85
CA GLU A 180 6.03 -5.78 15.10
C GLU A 180 6.82 -5.10 13.98
N HIS A 181 6.15 -4.53 13.01
CA HIS A 181 6.75 -3.73 11.95
C HIS A 181 6.58 -2.23 12.19
N ASP A 182 7.53 -1.42 11.74
CA ASP A 182 7.41 0.04 11.77
C ASP A 182 6.63 0.55 10.55
N LEU A 183 6.68 -0.21 9.44
CA LEU A 183 5.89 -0.01 8.23
C LEU A 183 5.33 -1.35 7.76
N THR A 184 4.01 -1.46 7.69
CA THR A 184 3.31 -2.65 7.18
C THR A 184 2.75 -2.36 5.79
N LEU A 185 3.10 -3.19 4.81
CA LEU A 185 2.65 -3.07 3.42
C LEU A 185 1.63 -4.18 3.12
N LEU A 186 0.41 -3.78 2.76
CA LEU A 186 -0.71 -4.67 2.51
C LEU A 186 -1.17 -4.52 1.06
N ASP A 187 -1.08 -5.58 0.27
CA ASP A 187 -1.60 -5.62 -1.10
C ASP A 187 -2.88 -6.46 -1.12
N GLU A 188 -4.03 -5.78 -1.34
CA GLU A 188 -5.38 -6.38 -1.40
C GLU A 188 -5.69 -7.34 -0.23
N PRO A 189 -5.57 -6.90 1.05
CA PRO A 189 -5.72 -7.80 2.19
C PRO A 189 -7.14 -8.32 2.39
N THR A 190 -8.14 -7.70 1.75
CA THR A 190 -9.56 -8.05 1.87
C THR A 190 -10.00 -9.18 0.94
N ASN A 191 -9.22 -9.52 -0.11
CA ASN A 191 -9.64 -10.43 -1.18
C ASN A 191 -10.05 -11.84 -0.71
N PHE A 192 -9.49 -12.31 0.40
CA PHE A 192 -9.75 -13.66 0.92
C PHE A 192 -10.55 -13.65 2.23
N LEU A 193 -11.06 -12.48 2.63
CA LEU A 193 -11.78 -12.31 3.87
C LEU A 193 -13.30 -12.23 3.64
N ASP A 194 -14.04 -12.93 4.49
CA ASP A 194 -15.48 -12.75 4.59
C ASP A 194 -15.81 -11.39 5.24
N ILE A 195 -17.01 -10.88 5.07
CA ILE A 195 -17.45 -9.56 5.58
C ILE A 195 -17.14 -9.40 7.09
N GLU A 196 -17.38 -10.44 7.89
CA GLU A 196 -17.10 -10.42 9.33
C GLU A 196 -15.62 -10.20 9.63
N HIS A 197 -14.72 -10.85 8.87
CA HIS A 197 -13.27 -10.72 9.03
C HIS A 197 -12.73 -9.41 8.48
N VAL A 198 -13.36 -8.84 7.42
CA VAL A 198 -13.07 -7.48 6.96
C VAL A 198 -13.44 -6.46 8.04
N GLU A 199 -14.61 -6.58 8.69
CA GLU A 199 -15.01 -5.71 9.79
C GLU A 199 -14.03 -5.77 10.98
N TRP A 200 -13.54 -6.96 11.30
CA TRP A 200 -12.51 -7.11 12.32
C TRP A 200 -11.20 -6.43 11.91
N LEU A 201 -10.75 -6.64 10.65
CA LEU A 201 -9.52 -6.02 10.12
C LEU A 201 -9.61 -4.50 10.15
N VAL A 202 -10.75 -3.92 9.78
CA VAL A 202 -10.99 -2.48 9.88
C VAL A 202 -10.80 -1.98 11.31
N LYS A 203 -11.42 -2.65 12.30
CA LYS A 203 -11.26 -2.28 13.73
C LYS A 203 -9.81 -2.37 14.18
N TYR A 204 -9.10 -3.41 13.75
CA TYR A 204 -7.69 -3.60 14.06
C TYR A 204 -6.84 -2.48 13.48
N LEU A 205 -6.94 -2.20 12.17
CA LEU A 205 -6.15 -1.17 11.48
C LEU A 205 -6.48 0.25 11.94
N THR A 206 -7.73 0.53 12.29
CA THR A 206 -8.13 1.85 12.84
C THR A 206 -7.45 2.12 14.19
N SER A 207 -7.20 1.08 14.98
CA SER A 207 -6.49 1.18 16.27
C SER A 207 -4.98 1.00 16.17
N TYR A 208 -4.47 0.73 14.97
CA TYR A 208 -3.05 0.46 14.75
C TYR A 208 -2.21 1.71 14.95
N LYS A 209 -1.20 1.64 15.82
CA LYS A 209 -0.37 2.80 16.19
C LYS A 209 0.83 3.03 15.28
N LYS A 210 1.21 2.02 14.51
CA LYS A 210 2.34 2.09 13.58
C LYS A 210 1.87 2.54 12.20
N THR A 211 2.80 2.65 11.26
CA THR A 211 2.49 3.04 9.87
C THR A 211 2.07 1.85 9.06
N PHE A 212 1.03 2.01 8.25
CA PHE A 212 0.74 1.04 7.21
C PHE A 212 0.43 1.72 5.87
N LEU A 213 0.65 0.95 4.81
CA LEU A 213 0.30 1.31 3.45
C LEU A 213 -0.51 0.16 2.86
N VAL A 214 -1.72 0.45 2.39
CA VAL A 214 -2.65 -0.56 1.89
C VAL A 214 -3.12 -0.22 0.48
N ILE A 215 -3.01 -1.20 -0.42
CA ILE A 215 -3.72 -1.19 -1.70
C ILE A 215 -5.03 -1.92 -1.47
N SER A 216 -6.14 -1.33 -1.88
CA SER A 216 -7.43 -2.01 -1.95
C SER A 216 -8.33 -1.39 -3.02
N HIS A 217 -9.16 -2.22 -3.64
CA HIS A 217 -10.23 -1.80 -4.53
C HIS A 217 -11.55 -1.55 -3.76
N ASP A 218 -11.60 -1.91 -2.49
CA ASP A 218 -12.75 -1.65 -1.61
C ASP A 218 -12.69 -0.23 -1.05
N VAL A 219 -13.48 0.67 -1.67
CA VAL A 219 -13.59 2.07 -1.27
C VAL A 219 -14.13 2.22 0.15
N ALA A 220 -15.08 1.38 0.57
CA ALA A 220 -15.65 1.45 1.90
C ALA A 220 -14.61 1.08 2.96
N PHE A 221 -13.77 0.08 2.68
CA PHE A 221 -12.63 -0.27 3.51
C PHE A 221 -11.62 0.88 3.61
N LEU A 222 -11.18 1.45 2.46
CA LEU A 222 -10.22 2.56 2.44
C LEU A 222 -10.72 3.79 3.21
N ASN A 223 -11.99 4.14 3.07
CA ASN A 223 -12.58 5.28 3.78
C ASN A 223 -12.52 5.15 5.31
N ARG A 224 -12.51 3.92 5.80
CA ARG A 224 -12.53 3.65 7.25
C ARG A 224 -11.13 3.55 7.85
N VAL A 225 -10.15 3.08 7.07
CA VAL A 225 -8.81 2.79 7.61
C VAL A 225 -7.75 3.83 7.22
N ALA A 226 -7.89 4.50 6.06
CA ALA A 226 -6.88 5.44 5.57
C ALA A 226 -7.14 6.86 6.07
N THR A 227 -6.07 7.50 6.53
CA THR A 227 -6.03 8.94 6.88
C THR A 227 -5.33 9.78 5.83
N THR A 228 -4.67 9.11 4.89
CA THR A 228 -3.93 9.71 3.79
C THR A 228 -4.11 8.83 2.55
N ILE A 229 -4.28 9.43 1.38
CA ILE A 229 -4.34 8.70 0.11
C ILE A 229 -3.12 9.04 -0.73
N VAL A 230 -2.51 8.02 -1.31
CA VAL A 230 -1.48 8.13 -2.34
C VAL A 230 -2.07 7.66 -3.66
N SER A 231 -2.21 8.59 -4.61
CA SER A 231 -2.71 8.29 -5.95
C SER A 231 -1.53 8.08 -6.90
N ILE A 232 -1.64 7.02 -7.71
CA ILE A 232 -0.69 6.71 -8.79
C ILE A 232 -1.44 6.86 -10.11
N GLU A 233 -1.23 7.99 -10.79
CA GLU A 233 -1.91 8.35 -12.02
C GLU A 233 -0.96 8.99 -13.02
N ASN A 234 -1.02 8.58 -14.28
CA ASN A 234 -0.22 9.13 -15.38
C ASN A 234 1.30 9.19 -15.07
N GLY A 235 1.83 8.17 -14.41
CA GLY A 235 3.25 8.11 -14.02
C GLY A 235 3.62 9.00 -12.83
N GLN A 236 2.67 9.69 -12.20
CA GLN A 236 2.90 10.56 -11.05
C GLN A 236 2.35 9.95 -9.76
N ILE A 237 3.12 10.09 -8.69
CA ILE A 237 2.71 9.73 -7.34
C ILE A 237 2.33 11.01 -6.61
N ARG A 238 1.10 11.10 -6.13
CA ARG A 238 0.61 12.28 -5.41
C ARG A 238 -0.01 11.88 -4.07
N LYS A 239 0.29 12.66 -3.05
CA LYS A 239 -0.20 12.44 -1.68
C LYS A 239 -1.30 13.43 -1.35
N PHE A 240 -2.42 12.93 -0.80
CA PHE A 240 -3.59 13.70 -0.40
C PHE A 240 -3.92 13.42 1.07
N SER A 241 -4.18 14.47 1.83
CA SER A 241 -4.60 14.33 3.22
C SER A 241 -6.10 14.03 3.32
N GLY A 242 -6.45 13.08 4.15
CA GLY A 242 -7.82 12.65 4.38
C GLY A 242 -8.09 11.24 3.87
N ASN A 243 -9.34 10.81 4.02
CA ASN A 243 -9.84 9.53 3.51
C ASN A 243 -10.13 9.58 2.00
N TYR A 244 -10.66 8.49 1.45
CA TYR A 244 -10.90 8.37 0.01
C TYR A 244 -11.91 9.42 -0.51
N ASP A 245 -12.97 9.75 0.24
CA ASP A 245 -13.95 10.75 -0.18
C ASP A 245 -13.33 12.14 -0.28
N LYS A 246 -12.52 12.53 0.71
CA LYS A 246 -11.78 13.81 0.66
C LYS A 246 -10.76 13.86 -0.48
N TYR A 247 -10.15 12.72 -0.80
CA TYR A 247 -9.27 12.60 -1.97
C TYR A 247 -10.05 12.90 -3.27
N LEU A 248 -11.24 12.32 -3.44
CA LEU A 248 -12.06 12.55 -4.63
C LEU A 248 -12.40 14.04 -4.80
N GLU A 249 -12.81 14.72 -3.73
CA GLU A 249 -13.07 16.17 -3.73
C GLU A 249 -11.83 16.98 -4.15
N GLN A 250 -10.68 16.68 -3.56
CA GLN A 250 -9.42 17.36 -3.89
C GLN A 250 -8.99 17.08 -5.33
N ARG A 251 -9.12 15.83 -5.80
CA ARG A 251 -8.83 15.42 -7.18
C ARG A 251 -9.70 16.18 -8.18
N GLU A 252 -11.01 16.27 -7.93
CA GLU A 252 -11.95 17.00 -8.79
C GLU A 252 -11.58 18.49 -8.86
N MET A 253 -11.24 19.10 -7.72
CA MET A 253 -10.80 20.52 -7.68
C MET A 253 -9.51 20.73 -8.50
N LEU A 254 -8.52 19.85 -8.37
CA LEU A 254 -7.28 19.90 -9.12
C LEU A 254 -7.52 19.72 -10.62
N ASN A 255 -8.38 18.80 -11.01
CA ASN A 255 -8.73 18.59 -12.42
C ASN A 255 -9.41 19.83 -13.02
N LYS A 256 -10.37 20.44 -12.33
CA LYS A 256 -11.00 21.69 -12.75
C LYS A 256 -9.99 22.83 -12.90
N GLN A 257 -9.03 22.94 -11.97
CA GLN A 257 -7.97 23.96 -12.05
C GLN A 257 -7.06 23.70 -13.25
N TYR A 258 -6.69 22.44 -13.50
CA TYR A 258 -5.86 22.05 -14.64
C TYR A 258 -6.57 22.34 -15.97
N GLU A 259 -7.85 21.97 -16.10
CA GLU A 259 -8.67 22.27 -17.29
C GLU A 259 -8.76 23.78 -17.56
N ALA A 260 -9.04 24.57 -16.52
CA ALA A 260 -9.11 26.02 -16.66
C ALA A 260 -7.74 26.64 -17.04
N ALA A 261 -6.63 26.11 -16.53
CA ALA A 261 -5.29 26.53 -16.89
C ALA A 261 -4.96 26.14 -18.34
N TYR A 262 -5.30 24.92 -18.75
CA TYR A 262 -5.14 24.45 -20.13
C TYR A 262 -5.92 25.33 -21.13
N ASP A 263 -7.19 25.61 -20.86
CA ASP A 263 -8.03 26.43 -21.73
C ASP A 263 -7.49 27.85 -21.87
N ARG A 264 -6.99 28.43 -20.76
CA ARG A 264 -6.33 29.74 -20.79
C ARG A 264 -5.09 29.71 -21.65
N GLN A 265 -4.22 28.71 -21.48
CA GLN A 265 -3.01 28.57 -22.30
C GLN A 265 -3.34 28.39 -23.77
N GLN A 266 -4.32 27.54 -24.12
CA GLN A 266 -4.75 27.31 -25.50
C GLN A 266 -5.32 28.59 -26.14
N ALA A 267 -6.11 29.37 -25.39
CA ALA A 267 -6.62 30.65 -25.86
C ALA A 267 -5.50 31.67 -26.10
N GLU A 268 -4.45 31.69 -25.26
CA GLU A 268 -3.30 32.54 -25.42
C GLU A 268 -2.43 32.13 -26.63
N ILE A 269 -2.15 30.83 -26.77
CA ILE A 269 -1.46 30.28 -27.94
C ILE A 269 -2.18 30.67 -29.22
N LYS A 270 -3.51 30.47 -29.26
CA LYS A 270 -4.34 30.81 -30.43
C LYS A 270 -4.29 32.30 -30.75
N LYS A 271 -4.37 33.19 -29.75
CA LYS A 271 -4.22 34.67 -29.94
C LYS A 271 -2.86 35.02 -30.52
N MET A 272 -1.79 34.38 -30.07
CA MET A 272 -0.45 34.61 -30.60
C MET A 272 -0.33 34.11 -32.04
N GLN A 273 -0.85 32.95 -32.36
CA GLN A 273 -0.88 32.37 -33.71
C GLN A 273 -1.66 33.27 -34.69
N ASP A 274 -2.87 33.72 -34.29
CA ASP A 274 -3.71 34.60 -35.09
C ASP A 274 -3.01 35.95 -35.36
N TYR A 275 -2.31 36.50 -34.36
CA TYR A 275 -1.54 37.72 -34.52
C TYR A 275 -0.39 37.53 -35.51
N ILE A 276 0.38 36.46 -35.39
CA ILE A 276 1.49 36.13 -36.29
C ILE A 276 0.98 35.95 -37.73
N ALA A 277 -0.12 35.23 -37.92
CA ALA A 277 -0.72 35.02 -39.23
C ALA A 277 -1.16 36.35 -39.91
N LYS A 278 -1.79 37.26 -39.13
CA LYS A 278 -2.29 38.56 -39.66
C LYS A 278 -1.18 39.59 -39.93
N ASN A 279 -0.10 39.53 -39.19
CA ASN A 279 0.92 40.63 -39.17
C ASN A 279 2.29 40.20 -39.69
N GLY A 280 2.52 38.90 -39.97
CA GLY A 280 3.83 38.39 -40.41
C GLY A 280 4.25 38.85 -41.80
N ALA A 281 3.31 39.15 -42.69
CA ALA A 281 3.60 39.55 -44.07
C ALA A 281 3.85 41.08 -44.23
N ARG A 282 3.57 41.93 -43.23
CA ARG A 282 3.72 43.38 -43.31
C ARG A 282 5.05 43.85 -42.74
N ALA A 283 5.85 44.55 -43.51
CA ALA A 283 7.17 45.01 -43.09
C ALA A 283 7.19 45.83 -41.78
N SER A 284 6.16 46.65 -41.52
CA SER A 284 6.03 47.45 -40.30
C SER A 284 5.73 46.67 -39.03
N THR A 285 5.13 45.46 -39.15
CA THR A 285 4.72 44.62 -38.01
C THR A 285 5.49 43.29 -37.91
N ALA A 286 6.31 42.96 -38.91
CA ALA A 286 7.08 41.70 -38.98
C ALA A 286 8.02 41.51 -37.79
N GLY A 287 8.63 42.59 -37.25
CA GLY A 287 9.46 42.51 -36.05
C GLY A 287 8.71 42.06 -34.81
N MET A 288 7.48 42.55 -34.59
CA MET A 288 6.62 42.16 -33.48
C MET A 288 6.07 40.74 -33.68
N ALA A 289 5.72 40.37 -34.92
CA ALA A 289 5.29 39.03 -35.25
C ALA A 289 6.39 37.96 -34.98
N ASN A 290 7.64 38.28 -35.36
CA ASN A 290 8.80 37.41 -35.08
C ASN A 290 9.12 37.32 -33.59
N SER A 291 8.95 38.40 -32.82
CA SER A 291 9.10 38.36 -31.36
C SER A 291 8.07 37.43 -30.72
N ARG A 292 6.79 37.53 -31.14
CA ARG A 292 5.72 36.60 -30.64
C ARG A 292 5.93 35.18 -31.09
N LYS A 293 6.46 34.93 -32.28
CA LYS A 293 6.84 33.59 -32.71
C LYS A 293 7.89 32.96 -31.78
N LYS A 294 8.95 33.73 -31.46
CA LYS A 294 9.96 33.26 -30.49
C LYS A 294 9.40 33.03 -29.07
N MET A 295 8.37 33.77 -28.66
CA MET A 295 7.69 33.55 -27.40
C MET A 295 6.86 32.23 -27.48
N LEU A 296 6.14 32.00 -28.57
CA LEU A 296 5.37 30.80 -28.82
C LEU A 296 6.25 29.53 -28.80
N ASP A 297 7.42 29.61 -29.46
CA ASP A 297 8.39 28.50 -29.52
C ASP A 297 8.99 28.14 -28.14
N ARG A 298 8.86 29.00 -27.14
CA ARG A 298 9.35 28.79 -25.76
C ARG A 298 8.25 28.35 -24.80
N ILE A 299 6.99 28.34 -25.23
CA ILE A 299 5.88 27.90 -24.37
C ILE A 299 5.92 26.40 -24.28
N GLU A 300 6.04 25.93 -23.07
CA GLU A 300 5.83 24.51 -22.74
C GLU A 300 4.32 24.21 -22.80
N VAL A 301 3.89 23.49 -23.84
CA VAL A 301 2.48 23.25 -24.07
C VAL A 301 1.97 22.20 -23.09
N MET A 302 0.95 22.57 -22.32
CA MET A 302 0.29 21.65 -21.38
C MET A 302 -0.33 20.48 -22.14
N ALA A 303 -0.24 19.27 -21.58
CA ALA A 303 -0.91 18.10 -22.12
C ALA A 303 -2.43 18.28 -22.01
N LYS A 304 -3.16 17.79 -23.03
CA LYS A 304 -4.62 17.84 -23.00
C LYS A 304 -5.14 17.03 -21.80
N PRO A 305 -6.08 17.59 -21.00
CA PRO A 305 -6.71 16.85 -19.90
C PRO A 305 -7.27 15.54 -20.40
N THR A 306 -6.92 14.44 -19.71
CA THR A 306 -7.48 13.11 -20.03
C THR A 306 -8.83 13.01 -19.33
N VAL A 307 -9.90 13.04 -20.08
CA VAL A 307 -11.24 12.74 -19.56
C VAL A 307 -11.36 11.22 -19.46
N GLU A 308 -11.49 10.70 -18.24
CA GLU A 308 -11.90 9.30 -18.04
C GLU A 308 -13.28 9.14 -18.71
N ARG A 309 -13.33 8.37 -19.79
CA ARG A 309 -14.62 8.04 -20.42
C ARG A 309 -15.18 6.84 -19.69
N ASP A 310 -16.34 7.02 -19.12
CA ASP A 310 -17.15 5.88 -18.67
C ASP A 310 -17.44 4.98 -19.87
N CYS A 311 -17.00 3.73 -19.79
CA CYS A 311 -17.35 2.74 -20.79
C CYS A 311 -18.83 2.40 -20.62
N SER A 312 -19.71 3.04 -21.39
CA SER A 312 -21.09 2.60 -21.51
C SER A 312 -21.18 1.57 -22.64
N PHE A 313 -21.62 0.38 -22.33
CA PHE A 313 -21.97 -0.61 -23.31
C PHE A 313 -23.38 -1.10 -23.04
N SER A 314 -24.15 -1.33 -24.13
CA SER A 314 -25.45 -1.97 -24.07
C SER A 314 -25.36 -3.33 -24.72
N PHE A 315 -25.92 -4.33 -24.07
CA PHE A 315 -26.11 -5.62 -24.75
C PHE A 315 -27.23 -5.48 -25.76
N PRO A 316 -27.05 -5.95 -27.02
CA PRO A 316 -28.13 -5.97 -27.95
C PRO A 316 -29.25 -6.90 -27.40
N TYR A 317 -30.42 -6.34 -27.20
CA TYR A 317 -31.60 -7.09 -26.77
C TYR A 317 -32.17 -7.82 -27.99
N LEU A 318 -32.21 -9.14 -27.95
CA LEU A 318 -32.95 -9.98 -28.88
C LEU A 318 -34.23 -10.42 -28.18
N GLU A 319 -35.35 -10.03 -28.69
CA GLU A 319 -36.65 -10.59 -28.29
C GLU A 319 -36.67 -12.08 -28.63
N LEU A 320 -36.54 -12.90 -27.57
CA LEU A 320 -36.73 -14.34 -27.71
C LEU A 320 -38.23 -14.64 -27.63
N ASN A 321 -38.80 -15.20 -28.72
CA ASN A 321 -40.19 -15.64 -28.79
C ASN A 321 -40.48 -16.92 -27.95
N THR A 322 -39.65 -17.23 -26.97
CA THR A 322 -39.80 -18.37 -26.09
C THR A 322 -40.16 -17.93 -24.68
N LYS A 323 -41.17 -18.58 -24.09
CA LYS A 323 -41.66 -18.32 -22.74
C LYS A 323 -40.64 -18.66 -21.66
N ASP A 324 -39.80 -19.65 -21.93
CA ASP A 324 -38.78 -20.16 -20.98
C ASP A 324 -37.40 -19.94 -21.58
N MET A 325 -36.58 -19.13 -20.94
CA MET A 325 -35.18 -18.90 -21.32
C MET A 325 -34.24 -20.04 -20.93
N LEU A 326 -34.55 -20.74 -19.85
CA LEU A 326 -33.76 -21.86 -19.32
C LEU A 326 -34.69 -22.84 -18.61
N VAL A 327 -34.69 -24.11 -19.02
CA VAL A 327 -35.38 -25.20 -18.33
C VAL A 327 -34.38 -26.16 -17.76
N VAL A 328 -34.31 -26.21 -16.44
CA VAL A 328 -33.41 -27.13 -15.71
C VAL A 328 -34.22 -28.28 -15.17
N LYS A 329 -33.91 -29.53 -15.58
CA LYS A 329 -34.51 -30.74 -15.06
C LYS A 329 -33.47 -31.59 -14.35
N ASN A 330 -33.83 -32.09 -13.15
CA ASN A 330 -33.00 -33.01 -12.36
C ASN A 330 -31.59 -32.46 -11.98
N LEU A 331 -31.48 -31.16 -11.65
CA LEU A 331 -30.25 -30.58 -11.14
C LEU A 331 -29.93 -31.22 -9.78
N LYS A 332 -28.76 -31.86 -9.68
CA LYS A 332 -28.14 -32.25 -8.40
C LYS A 332 -27.04 -31.25 -8.10
N VAL A 333 -27.16 -30.52 -6.99
CA VAL A 333 -26.13 -29.67 -6.43
C VAL A 333 -25.47 -30.43 -5.31
N GLY A 334 -24.17 -30.69 -5.39
CA GLY A 334 -23.36 -31.32 -4.38
C GLY A 334 -22.60 -30.32 -3.53
#